data_df726cc35f7a201652de4e882cfdf6ff
#
_entry.id   df726cc35f7a201652de4e882cfdf6ff
#
_cell.length_a   1.000
_cell.length_b   1.000
_cell.length_c   1.000
_cell.angle_alpha   90.00
_cell.angle_beta   90.00
_cell.angle_gamma   90.00
#
_symmetry.space_group_name_H-M   'P 1'
#
loop_
_entity.id
_entity.type
_entity.pdbx_description
1 polymer ?
#
loop_
_entity_poly.entity_id
_entity_poly.type
_entity_poly.pdbx_seq_one_letter_code
_entity_poly.pdbx_strand_id
1 'polypeptide(L)'
;SKHNMTKPGPDGVSSWCSIDSPGSCANRAEQALVALGLDLDPLRVDFGNDGILSTLQLPHRIFDAVLRDSQLQGVPFRKTGIGQAAIAATPAQASALLHCDPGSLVFGAWDSTGLGANSRPRNKWARALTCEIAATQVEPVALAGNRLDPIGIEGTDYAWVEMEDGTLRQATEDERRPTNEGGLPRASDKSKDYPRLVKASKANHGNALSLIS
;
A
#
# COMPACT_ATOMS: atom_id res chain seq x y z
N SER A 1 8.95 -1.13 6.95
CA SER A 1 7.80 -0.47 7.64
C SER A 1 8.15 -0.32 9.11
N LYS A 2 7.93 0.87 9.66
CA LYS A 2 8.10 1.08 11.11
C LYS A 2 6.79 0.67 11.77
N HIS A 3 6.84 -0.34 12.63
CA HIS A 3 5.71 -0.66 13.49
C HIS A 3 5.56 0.43 14.56
N ASN A 4 4.32 0.80 14.87
CA ASN A 4 4.04 1.66 16.00
C ASN A 4 4.10 0.83 17.28
N MET A 5 5.06 1.12 18.14
CA MET A 5 5.30 0.37 19.38
C MET A 5 5.66 1.30 20.52
N THR A 6 5.36 0.89 21.74
CA THR A 6 5.80 1.59 22.94
C THR A 6 7.32 1.52 23.05
N LYS A 7 7.91 2.51 23.72
CA LYS A 7 9.35 2.46 24.02
C LYS A 7 9.65 1.23 24.89
N PRO A 8 10.72 0.48 24.59
CA PRO A 8 11.14 -0.61 25.45
C PRO A 8 11.38 -0.16 26.89
N GLY A 9 10.97 -0.99 27.83
CA GLY A 9 11.28 -0.83 29.26
C GLY A 9 12.77 -1.06 29.56
N PRO A 10 13.16 -1.00 30.84
CA PRO A 10 14.53 -1.29 31.28
C PRO A 10 15.02 -2.70 30.95
N ASP A 11 14.09 -3.64 30.77
CA ASP A 11 14.30 -5.03 30.39
C ASP A 11 14.44 -5.22 28.84
N GLY A 12 14.34 -4.13 28.07
CA GLY A 12 14.37 -4.18 26.61
C GLY A 12 13.05 -4.62 25.96
N VAL A 13 12.01 -4.90 26.74
CA VAL A 13 10.72 -5.38 26.26
C VAL A 13 9.76 -4.22 26.04
N SER A 14 9.08 -4.20 24.89
CA SER A 14 7.99 -3.27 24.61
C SER A 14 6.67 -3.87 25.03
N SER A 15 5.89 -3.12 25.81
CA SER A 15 4.60 -3.61 26.33
C SER A 15 3.54 -3.77 25.23
N TRP A 16 3.69 -3.07 24.13
CA TRP A 16 2.71 -3.08 23.04
C TRP A 16 3.34 -2.74 21.70
N CYS A 17 2.87 -3.40 20.64
CA CYS A 17 3.22 -3.12 19.25
C CYS A 17 1.99 -3.33 18.35
N SER A 18 1.65 -2.33 17.54
CA SER A 18 0.61 -2.47 16.52
C SER A 18 1.08 -3.36 15.38
N ILE A 19 0.42 -4.49 15.17
CA ILE A 19 0.66 -5.40 14.04
C ILE A 19 -0.22 -4.98 12.87
N ASP A 20 -1.51 -4.75 13.12
CA ASP A 20 -2.47 -4.30 12.12
C ASP A 20 -3.29 -3.12 12.68
N SER A 21 -3.14 -1.97 12.06
CA SER A 21 -3.75 -0.73 12.53
C SER A 21 -5.27 -0.71 12.30
N PRO A 22 -6.02 0.11 13.05
CA PRO A 22 -7.46 0.26 12.82
C PRO A 22 -7.84 0.62 11.37
N GLY A 23 -6.99 1.38 10.68
CA GLY A 23 -7.20 1.71 9.26
C GLY A 23 -7.02 0.51 8.35
N SER A 24 -6.00 -0.29 8.59
CA SER A 24 -5.73 -1.51 7.82
C SER A 24 -6.79 -2.58 8.08
N CYS A 25 -7.21 -2.77 9.32
CA CYS A 25 -8.31 -3.68 9.66
C CYS A 25 -9.62 -3.26 8.99
N ALA A 26 -9.93 -1.96 8.94
CA ALA A 26 -11.09 -1.43 8.24
C ALA A 26 -11.05 -1.80 6.74
N ASN A 27 -9.93 -1.54 6.08
CA ASN A 27 -9.78 -1.86 4.65
C ASN A 27 -9.94 -3.36 4.37
N ARG A 28 -9.46 -4.23 5.27
CA ARG A 28 -9.66 -5.69 5.13
C ARG A 28 -11.11 -6.09 5.31
N ALA A 29 -11.82 -5.47 6.25
CA ALA A 29 -13.24 -5.70 6.44
C ALA A 29 -14.03 -5.29 5.20
N GLU A 30 -13.72 -4.15 4.60
CA GLU A 30 -14.33 -3.68 3.36
C GLU A 30 -14.05 -4.63 2.20
N GLN A 31 -12.81 -5.07 2.03
CA GLN A 31 -12.45 -6.05 1.01
C GLN A 31 -13.22 -7.37 1.20
N ALA A 32 -13.41 -7.82 2.45
CA ALA A 32 -14.19 -9.00 2.74
C ALA A 32 -15.68 -8.82 2.39
N LEU A 33 -16.26 -7.65 2.66
CA LEU A 33 -17.64 -7.34 2.27
C LEU A 33 -17.81 -7.40 0.75
N VAL A 34 -16.90 -6.78 0.00
CA VAL A 34 -16.90 -6.83 -1.47
C VAL A 34 -16.77 -8.26 -1.98
N ALA A 35 -15.84 -9.05 -1.42
CA ALA A 35 -15.62 -10.45 -1.81
C ALA A 35 -16.83 -11.35 -1.53
N LEU A 36 -17.62 -11.03 -0.49
CA LEU A 36 -18.87 -11.72 -0.16
C LEU A 36 -20.06 -11.24 -0.98
N GLY A 37 -19.89 -10.26 -1.87
CA GLY A 37 -20.98 -9.64 -2.62
C GLY A 37 -21.90 -8.77 -1.77
N LEU A 38 -21.43 -8.33 -0.60
CA LEU A 38 -22.17 -7.47 0.34
C LEU A 38 -21.80 -5.99 0.16
N ASP A 39 -21.54 -5.59 -1.07
CA ASP A 39 -21.27 -4.19 -1.40
C ASP A 39 -22.59 -3.40 -1.39
N LEU A 40 -22.81 -2.73 -0.29
CA LEU A 40 -24.01 -1.94 -0.03
C LEU A 40 -23.87 -0.48 -0.43
N ASP A 41 -22.69 -0.05 -0.86
CA ASP A 41 -22.45 1.34 -1.22
C ASP A 41 -23.02 1.66 -2.62
N PRO A 42 -23.93 2.63 -2.72
CA PRO A 42 -24.58 2.98 -3.98
C PRO A 42 -23.67 3.77 -4.92
N LEU A 43 -22.63 4.44 -4.39
CA LEU A 43 -21.70 5.21 -5.22
C LEU A 43 -20.66 4.31 -5.85
N ARG A 44 -20.54 4.43 -7.17
CA ARG A 44 -19.58 3.68 -7.98
C ARG A 44 -18.89 4.62 -8.95
N VAL A 45 -17.64 4.37 -9.21
CA VAL A 45 -16.86 5.07 -10.23
C VAL A 45 -16.61 4.11 -11.38
N ASP A 46 -17.05 4.50 -12.57
CA ASP A 46 -16.90 3.75 -13.80
C ASP A 46 -15.68 4.27 -14.57
N PHE A 47 -14.70 3.40 -14.77
CA PHE A 47 -13.48 3.64 -15.53
C PHE A 47 -13.57 3.09 -16.97
N GLY A 48 -14.77 2.80 -17.45
CA GLY A 48 -14.98 2.22 -18.76
C GLY A 48 -14.40 0.81 -18.85
N ASN A 49 -13.44 0.61 -19.75
CA ASN A 49 -12.83 -0.71 -19.97
C ASN A 49 -12.01 -1.23 -18.76
N ASP A 50 -11.60 -0.35 -17.85
CA ASP A 50 -10.80 -0.71 -16.69
C ASP A 50 -11.65 -1.15 -15.48
N GLY A 51 -12.98 -1.09 -15.61
CA GLY A 51 -13.91 -1.63 -14.62
C GLY A 51 -14.61 -0.58 -13.76
N ILE A 52 -15.32 -1.06 -12.75
CA ILE A 52 -16.13 -0.25 -11.83
C ILE A 52 -15.64 -0.48 -10.40
N LEU A 53 -15.41 0.59 -9.66
CA LEU A 53 -15.06 0.56 -8.24
C LEU A 53 -16.19 1.16 -7.40
N SER A 54 -16.50 0.53 -6.27
CA SER A 54 -17.36 1.11 -5.23
C SER A 54 -16.54 1.90 -4.19
N THR A 55 -17.23 2.69 -3.37
CA THR A 55 -16.58 3.44 -2.28
C THR A 55 -15.90 2.53 -1.25
N LEU A 56 -16.38 1.30 -1.04
CA LEU A 56 -15.74 0.29 -0.19
C LEU A 56 -14.33 -0.12 -0.68
N GLN A 57 -14.04 0.06 -1.95
CA GLN A 57 -12.74 -0.25 -2.54
C GLN A 57 -11.78 0.95 -2.51
N LEU A 58 -12.25 2.12 -2.10
CA LEU A 58 -11.49 3.36 -2.05
C LEU A 58 -10.99 3.64 -0.63
N PRO A 59 -9.66 3.80 -0.40
CA PRO A 59 -9.09 4.00 0.94
C PRO A 59 -9.71 5.15 1.75
N HIS A 60 -10.12 6.22 1.07
CA HIS A 60 -10.76 7.40 1.69
C HIS A 60 -12.25 7.50 1.38
N ARG A 61 -12.85 6.44 0.84
CA ARG A 61 -14.29 6.30 0.58
C ARG A 61 -14.83 7.47 -0.23
N ILE A 62 -15.95 8.09 0.17
CA ILE A 62 -16.54 9.23 -0.55
C ILE A 62 -15.60 10.45 -0.65
N PHE A 63 -14.61 10.57 0.22
CA PHE A 63 -13.62 11.65 0.17
C PHE A 63 -12.33 11.28 -0.57
N ASP A 64 -12.29 10.10 -1.18
CA ASP A 64 -11.14 9.67 -1.97
C ASP A 64 -10.89 10.59 -3.17
N ALA A 65 -9.61 10.67 -3.57
CA ALA A 65 -9.19 11.45 -4.73
C ALA A 65 -9.89 10.99 -6.02
N VAL A 66 -10.14 9.70 -6.14
CA VAL A 66 -10.86 9.11 -7.29
C VAL A 66 -12.25 9.74 -7.45
N LEU A 67 -13.04 9.81 -6.36
CA LEU A 67 -14.36 10.47 -6.41
C LEU A 67 -14.23 11.99 -6.58
N ARG A 68 -13.25 12.60 -5.91
CA ARG A 68 -13.02 14.05 -6.04
C ARG A 68 -12.81 14.47 -7.50
N ASP A 69 -12.06 13.67 -8.24
CA ASP A 69 -11.66 13.98 -9.60
C ASP A 69 -12.63 13.39 -10.65
N SER A 70 -13.66 12.65 -10.20
CA SER A 70 -14.74 12.10 -11.03
C SER A 70 -15.82 13.12 -11.35
N GLN A 71 -16.65 12.78 -12.34
CA GLN A 71 -17.81 13.57 -12.72
C GLN A 71 -19.08 12.72 -12.63
N LEU A 72 -20.18 13.33 -12.23
CA LEU A 72 -21.50 12.76 -12.29
C LEU A 72 -22.34 13.56 -13.31
N GLN A 73 -22.72 12.92 -14.41
CA GLN A 73 -23.44 13.57 -15.51
C GLN A 73 -22.76 14.84 -16.05
N GLY A 74 -21.43 14.80 -16.16
CA GLY A 74 -20.63 15.92 -16.65
C GLY A 74 -20.34 17.03 -15.62
N VAL A 75 -20.84 16.89 -14.39
CA VAL A 75 -20.58 17.82 -13.30
C VAL A 75 -19.51 17.22 -12.38
N PRO A 76 -18.42 17.96 -12.02
CA PRO A 76 -17.46 17.50 -11.05
C PRO A 76 -18.14 17.02 -9.76
N PHE A 77 -17.80 15.82 -9.27
CA PHE A 77 -18.52 15.17 -8.17
C PHE A 77 -18.71 16.09 -6.96
N ARG A 78 -17.68 16.80 -6.54
CA ARG A 78 -17.77 17.73 -5.39
C ARG A 78 -18.69 18.95 -5.60
N LYS A 79 -19.08 19.22 -6.84
CA LYS A 79 -20.03 20.27 -7.19
C LYS A 79 -21.46 19.77 -7.35
N THR A 80 -21.66 18.47 -7.33
CA THR A 80 -23.01 17.84 -7.37
C THR A 80 -23.72 18.03 -6.03
N GLY A 81 -25.06 17.89 -6.06
CA GLY A 81 -25.85 17.92 -4.83
C GLY A 81 -25.42 16.86 -3.80
N ILE A 82 -25.09 15.64 -4.27
CA ILE A 82 -24.60 14.54 -3.43
C ILE A 82 -23.24 14.91 -2.82
N GLY A 83 -22.29 15.36 -3.63
CA GLY A 83 -20.96 15.73 -3.17
C GLY A 83 -20.98 16.88 -2.17
N GLN A 84 -21.79 17.91 -2.42
CA GLN A 84 -21.99 19.04 -1.49
C GLN A 84 -22.64 18.61 -0.17
N ALA A 85 -23.65 17.75 -0.24
CA ALA A 85 -24.32 17.22 0.96
C ALA A 85 -23.36 16.35 1.81
N ALA A 86 -22.52 15.53 1.17
CA ALA A 86 -21.49 14.75 1.87
C ALA A 86 -20.44 15.64 2.56
N ILE A 87 -19.97 16.69 1.89
CA ILE A 87 -19.01 17.63 2.45
C ILE A 87 -19.62 18.46 3.62
N ALA A 88 -20.90 18.80 3.51
CA ALA A 88 -21.62 19.55 4.55
C ALA A 88 -22.10 18.67 5.70
N ALA A 89 -22.03 17.33 5.60
CA ALA A 89 -22.50 16.42 6.61
C ALA A 89 -21.76 16.60 7.94
N THR A 90 -22.50 16.44 9.02
CA THR A 90 -22.00 16.51 10.41
C THR A 90 -22.51 15.29 11.18
N PRO A 91 -21.91 14.94 12.34
CA PRO A 91 -22.43 13.85 13.18
C PRO A 91 -23.91 13.98 13.55
N ALA A 92 -24.43 15.21 13.65
CA ALA A 92 -25.84 15.47 13.92
C ALA A 92 -26.73 15.38 12.66
N GLN A 93 -26.13 15.45 11.48
CA GLN A 93 -26.82 15.44 10.17
C GLN A 93 -26.05 14.59 9.17
N ALA A 94 -25.99 13.29 9.43
CA ALA A 94 -25.20 12.32 8.66
C ALA A 94 -26.01 11.61 7.57
N SER A 95 -27.27 11.96 7.35
CA SER A 95 -28.18 11.27 6.43
C SER A 95 -27.62 11.18 4.99
N ALA A 96 -26.94 12.22 4.52
CA ALA A 96 -26.32 12.20 3.21
C ALA A 96 -25.25 11.10 3.09
N LEU A 97 -24.40 10.91 4.10
CA LEU A 97 -23.44 9.81 4.12
C LEU A 97 -24.11 8.45 4.26
N LEU A 98 -25.15 8.36 5.11
CA LEU A 98 -25.89 7.11 5.27
C LEU A 98 -26.48 6.60 3.93
N HIS A 99 -26.92 7.53 3.09
CA HIS A 99 -27.56 7.18 1.81
C HIS A 99 -26.56 6.93 0.68
N CYS A 100 -25.41 7.58 0.67
CA CYS A 100 -24.49 7.49 -0.47
C CYS A 100 -23.19 6.72 -0.15
N ASP A 101 -22.79 6.66 1.11
CA ASP A 101 -21.56 5.95 1.53
C ASP A 101 -21.66 5.59 3.03
N PRO A 102 -22.46 4.59 3.38
CA PRO A 102 -22.56 4.12 4.77
C PRO A 102 -21.23 3.60 5.30
N GLY A 103 -20.31 3.12 4.44
CA GLY A 103 -18.96 2.73 4.80
C GLY A 103 -18.19 3.84 5.51
N SER A 104 -18.38 5.09 5.10
CA SER A 104 -17.78 6.25 5.78
C SER A 104 -18.21 6.42 7.24
N LEU A 105 -19.42 6.03 7.58
CA LEU A 105 -19.91 6.08 8.97
C LEU A 105 -19.40 4.91 9.81
N VAL A 106 -19.29 3.73 9.21
CA VAL A 106 -18.84 2.52 9.90
C VAL A 106 -17.33 2.56 10.12
N PHE A 107 -16.56 2.76 9.06
CA PHE A 107 -15.10 2.64 9.06
C PHE A 107 -14.36 3.98 9.17
N GLY A 108 -15.09 5.07 9.25
CA GLY A 108 -14.58 6.42 9.31
C GLY A 108 -14.15 6.96 7.95
N ALA A 109 -14.00 8.25 7.84
CA ALA A 109 -13.56 8.90 6.62
C ALA A 109 -12.75 10.16 6.91
N TRP A 110 -11.94 10.57 5.94
CA TRP A 110 -11.13 11.78 6.08
C TRP A 110 -11.03 12.51 4.76
N ASP A 111 -11.54 13.73 4.74
CA ASP A 111 -11.30 14.67 3.65
C ASP A 111 -10.01 15.44 3.90
N SER A 112 -8.92 15.02 3.24
CA SER A 112 -7.60 15.65 3.38
C SER A 112 -7.50 16.99 2.67
N THR A 113 -8.36 17.25 1.69
CA THR A 113 -8.31 18.44 0.82
C THR A 113 -9.30 19.52 1.20
N GLY A 114 -10.40 19.18 1.86
CA GLY A 114 -11.46 20.12 2.22
C GLY A 114 -12.07 20.84 0.99
N LEU A 115 -12.71 21.97 1.21
CA LEU A 115 -13.29 22.83 0.17
C LEU A 115 -12.29 23.84 -0.45
N GLY A 116 -10.97 23.68 -0.22
CA GLY A 116 -9.95 24.62 -0.69
C GLY A 116 -9.33 25.46 0.43
N ALA A 117 -8.31 26.25 0.09
CA ALA A 117 -7.39 26.90 1.04
C ALA A 117 -8.03 27.80 2.11
N ASN A 118 -9.29 28.21 1.96
CA ASN A 118 -9.94 29.16 2.84
C ASN A 118 -11.24 28.65 3.52
N SER A 119 -11.59 27.40 3.42
CA SER A 119 -12.89 26.93 3.86
C SER A 119 -12.84 25.66 4.67
N ARG A 120 -13.16 25.80 5.92
CA ARG A 120 -13.50 24.79 6.95
C ARG A 120 -12.44 23.74 7.29
N PRO A 121 -12.39 23.32 8.57
CA PRO A 121 -11.51 22.24 9.01
C PRO A 121 -11.83 20.99 8.21
N ARG A 122 -10.77 20.27 7.85
CA ARG A 122 -10.82 18.97 7.18
C ARG A 122 -11.82 18.06 7.90
N ASN A 123 -12.84 17.61 7.20
CA ASN A 123 -13.83 16.73 7.80
C ASN A 123 -13.19 15.38 8.11
N LYS A 124 -13.22 15.03 9.39
CA LYS A 124 -12.76 13.73 9.87
C LYS A 124 -13.91 13.05 10.59
N TRP A 125 -14.30 11.90 10.05
CA TRP A 125 -15.32 11.05 10.64
C TRP A 125 -14.67 9.98 11.48
N ALA A 126 -15.10 9.87 12.73
CA ALA A 126 -14.67 8.80 13.61
C ALA A 126 -15.22 7.45 13.10
N ARG A 127 -14.50 6.38 13.37
CA ARG A 127 -14.97 5.03 13.11
C ARG A 127 -16.01 4.63 14.14
N ALA A 128 -17.17 4.11 13.69
CA ALA A 128 -18.13 3.46 14.57
C ALA A 128 -17.64 2.04 14.93
N LEU A 129 -16.96 1.37 14.00
CA LEU A 129 -16.34 0.07 14.23
C LEU A 129 -14.82 0.21 14.19
N THR A 130 -14.15 -0.23 15.26
CA THR A 130 -12.69 -0.22 15.36
C THR A 130 -12.21 -1.61 15.70
N CYS A 131 -11.25 -2.10 14.92
CA CYS A 131 -10.52 -3.32 15.17
C CYS A 131 -9.02 -3.03 15.07
N GLU A 132 -8.22 -3.63 15.90
CA GLU A 132 -6.77 -3.55 15.87
C GLU A 132 -6.17 -4.89 16.29
N ILE A 133 -5.08 -5.28 15.66
CA ILE A 133 -4.28 -6.43 16.09
C ILE A 133 -2.99 -5.88 16.68
N ALA A 134 -2.76 -6.18 17.94
CA ALA A 134 -1.57 -5.77 18.66
C ALA A 134 -0.86 -6.97 19.29
N ALA A 135 0.45 -6.90 19.37
CA ALA A 135 1.28 -7.79 20.17
C ALA A 135 1.62 -7.14 21.51
N THR A 136 1.69 -7.94 22.54
CA THR A 136 2.14 -7.54 23.88
C THR A 136 3.46 -8.25 24.20
N GLN A 137 4.25 -7.67 25.11
CA GLN A 137 5.54 -8.23 25.52
C GLN A 137 6.50 -8.49 24.34
N VAL A 138 6.66 -7.48 23.49
CA VAL A 138 7.42 -7.58 22.25
C VAL A 138 8.90 -7.36 22.54
N GLU A 139 9.71 -8.36 22.26
CA GLU A 139 11.17 -8.23 22.29
C GLU A 139 11.69 -7.83 20.91
N PRO A 140 12.55 -6.81 20.80
CA PRO A 140 13.20 -6.49 19.53
C PRO A 140 14.17 -7.61 19.18
N VAL A 141 13.89 -8.33 18.14
CA VAL A 141 14.82 -9.30 17.55
C VAL A 141 15.60 -8.58 16.44
N ALA A 142 16.91 -8.47 16.60
CA ALA A 142 17.78 -8.08 15.51
C ALA A 142 17.90 -9.26 14.54
N LEU A 143 16.86 -9.48 13.74
CA LEU A 143 16.99 -10.31 12.57
C LEU A 143 17.82 -9.51 11.57
N ALA A 144 19.06 -9.96 11.32
CA ALA A 144 19.72 -9.69 10.06
C ALA A 144 18.86 -10.42 8.98
N GLY A 145 17.62 -9.93 8.83
CA GLY A 145 16.63 -10.57 8.01
C GLY A 145 16.84 -10.15 6.59
N ASN A 146 17.25 -11.08 5.76
CA ASN A 146 16.90 -11.02 4.37
C ASN A 146 15.38 -10.87 4.29
N ARG A 147 14.94 -9.86 3.57
CA ARG A 147 13.54 -9.74 3.16
C ARG A 147 13.12 -11.11 2.67
N LEU A 148 12.04 -11.66 3.20
CA LEU A 148 11.45 -12.86 2.63
C LEU A 148 11.11 -12.55 1.19
N ASP A 149 11.95 -13.04 0.28
CA ASP A 149 11.68 -12.95 -1.15
C ASP A 149 10.65 -14.04 -1.45
N PRO A 150 9.45 -13.66 -1.93
CA PRO A 150 8.42 -14.65 -2.28
C PRO A 150 8.89 -15.63 -3.37
N ILE A 151 9.95 -15.30 -4.10
CA ILE A 151 10.56 -16.17 -5.13
C ILE A 151 11.70 -17.02 -4.54
N GLY A 152 12.10 -16.80 -3.27
CA GLY A 152 13.13 -17.58 -2.58
C GLY A 152 14.55 -17.31 -3.07
N ILE A 153 14.80 -16.17 -3.72
CA ILE A 153 16.15 -15.75 -4.14
C ILE A 153 16.85 -15.16 -2.92
N GLU A 154 17.84 -15.83 -2.40
CA GLU A 154 18.67 -15.24 -1.34
C GLU A 154 19.38 -13.98 -1.87
N GLY A 155 19.18 -12.85 -1.17
CA GLY A 155 19.72 -11.54 -1.58
C GLY A 155 21.25 -11.50 -1.66
N THR A 156 21.94 -12.53 -1.18
CA THR A 156 23.39 -12.73 -1.26
C THR A 156 23.82 -13.44 -2.52
N ASP A 157 22.92 -14.10 -3.24
CA ASP A 157 23.25 -14.89 -4.41
C ASP A 157 23.58 -14.02 -5.63
N TYR A 158 24.64 -14.41 -6.33
CA TYR A 158 25.02 -13.84 -7.62
C TYR A 158 24.18 -14.50 -8.72
N ALA A 159 22.92 -14.12 -8.78
CA ALA A 159 21.93 -14.72 -9.68
C ALA A 159 21.62 -13.89 -10.91
N TRP A 160 22.24 -12.72 -11.06
CA TRP A 160 21.97 -11.79 -12.14
C TRP A 160 23.26 -11.40 -12.88
N VAL A 161 23.14 -11.14 -14.16
CA VAL A 161 24.21 -10.63 -15.02
C VAL A 161 23.94 -9.17 -15.33
N GLU A 162 24.90 -8.31 -15.04
CA GLU A 162 24.90 -6.90 -15.43
C GLU A 162 25.71 -6.76 -16.73
N MET A 163 25.11 -6.19 -17.75
CA MET A 163 25.73 -5.88 -19.03
C MET A 163 26.35 -4.48 -18.99
N GLU A 164 27.20 -4.15 -19.95
CA GLU A 164 27.91 -2.86 -20.04
C GLU A 164 26.94 -1.67 -20.17
N ASP A 165 25.78 -1.88 -20.80
CA ASP A 165 24.71 -0.89 -20.96
C ASP A 165 23.84 -0.72 -19.70
N GLY A 166 24.15 -1.44 -18.62
CA GLY A 166 23.40 -1.42 -17.35
C GLY A 166 22.16 -2.31 -17.34
N THR A 167 21.88 -3.05 -18.41
CA THR A 167 20.77 -4.02 -18.42
C THR A 167 21.10 -5.21 -17.52
N LEU A 168 20.03 -5.76 -16.91
CA LEU A 168 20.12 -6.91 -16.01
C LEU A 168 19.33 -8.08 -16.59
N ARG A 169 19.91 -9.27 -16.57
CA ARG A 169 19.22 -10.51 -16.89
C ARG A 169 19.57 -11.60 -15.90
N GLN A 170 18.74 -12.62 -15.83
CA GLN A 170 19.02 -13.78 -15.00
C GLN A 170 20.25 -14.54 -15.51
N ALA A 171 21.12 -14.94 -14.57
CA ALA A 171 22.31 -15.72 -14.88
C ALA A 171 21.94 -17.19 -15.12
N THR A 172 22.57 -17.80 -16.11
CA THR A 172 22.51 -19.25 -16.31
C THR A 172 23.36 -19.99 -15.27
N GLU A 173 23.18 -21.29 -15.12
CA GLU A 173 23.99 -22.11 -14.20
C GLU A 173 25.49 -22.09 -14.58
N ASP A 174 25.80 -22.13 -15.87
CA ASP A 174 27.18 -22.09 -16.35
C ASP A 174 27.87 -20.76 -16.02
N GLU A 175 27.15 -19.65 -16.13
CA GLU A 175 27.65 -18.30 -15.79
C GLU A 175 27.90 -18.10 -14.29
N ARG A 176 27.20 -18.86 -13.44
CA ARG A 176 27.37 -18.83 -11.98
C ARG A 176 28.57 -19.62 -11.48
N ARG A 177 29.19 -20.47 -12.32
CA ARG A 177 30.37 -21.23 -11.96
C ARG A 177 31.51 -20.31 -11.55
N PRO A 178 32.50 -20.80 -10.81
CA PRO A 178 33.74 -20.06 -10.57
C PRO A 178 34.39 -19.59 -11.86
N THR A 179 35.01 -18.43 -11.85
CA THR A 179 35.64 -17.83 -13.05
C THR A 179 36.74 -18.74 -13.67
N ASN A 180 37.43 -19.50 -12.82
CA ASN A 180 38.41 -20.50 -13.29
C ASN A 180 37.78 -21.72 -13.99
N GLU A 181 36.48 -21.90 -13.91
CA GLU A 181 35.69 -22.94 -14.57
C GLU A 181 34.86 -22.38 -15.74
N GLY A 182 35.13 -21.16 -16.19
CA GLY A 182 34.46 -20.51 -17.31
C GLY A 182 33.22 -19.68 -16.93
N GLY A 183 32.97 -19.47 -15.67
CA GLY A 183 31.90 -18.58 -15.21
C GLY A 183 32.24 -17.09 -15.31
N LEU A 184 31.24 -16.23 -15.15
CA LEU A 184 31.42 -14.79 -15.22
C LEU A 184 32.06 -14.20 -13.94
N PRO A 185 32.81 -13.09 -14.06
CA PRO A 185 33.38 -12.40 -12.90
C PRO A 185 32.29 -11.82 -12.02
N ARG A 186 32.54 -11.77 -10.71
CA ARG A 186 31.61 -11.19 -9.74
C ARG A 186 31.91 -9.71 -9.53
N ALA A 187 30.87 -8.89 -9.43
CA ALA A 187 31.01 -7.44 -9.20
C ALA A 187 31.76 -7.08 -7.90
N SER A 188 31.85 -8.00 -6.93
CA SER A 188 32.64 -7.83 -5.69
C SER A 188 34.15 -7.90 -5.91
N ASP A 189 34.63 -8.45 -7.03
CA ASP A 189 36.04 -8.76 -7.26
C ASP A 189 36.82 -7.55 -7.82
N LYS A 190 36.24 -6.33 -7.71
CA LYS A 190 36.79 -5.07 -8.26
C LYS A 190 37.01 -5.08 -9.77
N SER A 191 36.54 -6.08 -10.45
CA SER A 191 36.56 -6.13 -11.89
C SER A 191 35.62 -5.08 -12.47
N LYS A 192 36.09 -4.33 -13.47
CA LYS A 192 35.28 -3.44 -14.29
C LYS A 192 34.77 -4.15 -15.57
N ASP A 193 35.08 -5.42 -15.70
CA ASP A 193 34.75 -6.18 -16.90
C ASP A 193 33.26 -6.53 -16.93
N TYR A 194 32.68 -6.47 -18.12
CA TYR A 194 31.33 -6.86 -18.42
C TYR A 194 31.30 -7.98 -19.48
N PRO A 195 30.31 -8.86 -19.47
CA PRO A 195 29.26 -9.02 -18.47
C PRO A 195 29.78 -9.56 -17.13
N ARG A 196 29.11 -9.20 -16.02
CA ARG A 196 29.51 -9.63 -14.67
C ARG A 196 28.32 -10.05 -13.80
N LEU A 197 28.57 -10.94 -12.84
CA LEU A 197 27.57 -11.36 -11.89
C LEU A 197 27.34 -10.30 -10.81
N VAL A 198 26.08 -9.99 -10.54
CA VAL A 198 25.66 -9.11 -9.45
C VAL A 198 24.71 -9.82 -8.51
N LYS A 199 24.68 -9.36 -7.26
CA LYS A 199 23.77 -9.89 -6.25
C LYS A 199 22.33 -9.53 -6.56
N ALA A 200 21.40 -10.40 -6.20
CA ALA A 200 19.97 -10.15 -6.32
C ALA A 200 19.53 -8.85 -5.61
N SER A 201 20.18 -8.49 -4.51
CA SER A 201 19.94 -7.21 -3.83
C SER A 201 20.19 -5.98 -4.69
N LYS A 202 21.15 -6.05 -5.64
CA LYS A 202 21.41 -4.95 -6.58
C LYS A 202 20.35 -4.91 -7.70
N ALA A 203 19.92 -6.06 -8.17
CA ALA A 203 18.85 -6.17 -9.17
C ALA A 203 17.52 -5.63 -8.65
N ASN A 204 17.22 -5.85 -7.37
CA ASN A 204 16.00 -5.35 -6.73
C ASN A 204 15.98 -3.83 -6.50
N HIS A 205 17.10 -3.13 -6.60
CA HIS A 205 17.15 -1.68 -6.39
C HIS A 205 16.90 -0.84 -7.65
N GLY A 206 16.95 -1.42 -8.83
CA GLY A 206 16.92 -0.61 -10.03
C GLY A 206 15.75 -0.85 -10.99
N ASN A 207 15.46 -2.08 -11.37
CA ASN A 207 14.59 -2.33 -12.52
C ASN A 207 13.58 -3.46 -12.41
N ALA A 208 13.55 -4.21 -11.31
CA ALA A 208 12.63 -5.34 -11.17
C ALA A 208 11.17 -4.95 -11.00
N LEU A 209 10.90 -3.71 -10.60
CA LEU A 209 9.53 -3.18 -10.44
C LEU A 209 8.87 -2.74 -11.76
N SER A 210 9.62 -2.63 -12.85
CA SER A 210 9.06 -2.26 -14.15
C SER A 210 8.56 -3.47 -14.97
N LEU A 211 8.72 -4.68 -14.47
CA LEU A 211 8.25 -5.91 -15.13
C LEU A 211 6.91 -6.44 -14.60
N ILE A 212 6.31 -5.74 -13.64
CA ILE A 212 4.96 -6.04 -13.14
C ILE A 212 4.09 -4.81 -13.40
N SER A 213 3.87 -4.52 -14.66
CA SER A 213 2.80 -3.63 -15.11
C SER A 213 2.01 -4.33 -16.21
#